data_fcc2a7ed36b22a6f8d47e15280c63649
#
_entry.id   fcc2a7ed36b22a6f8d47e15280c63649
#
_cell.length_a   1.000
_cell.length_b   1.000
_cell.length_c   1.000
_cell.angle_alpha   90.00
_cell.angle_beta   90.00
_cell.angle_gamma   90.00
#
_symmetry.space_group_name_H-M   'P 1'
#
loop_
_entity.id
_entity.type
_entity.pdbx_description
1 polymer ?
#
loop_
_entity_poly.entity_id
_entity_poly.type
_entity_poly.pdbx_seq_one_letter_code
_entity_poly.pdbx_strand_id
1 'polypeptide(L)'
;MKGLLKNEFLTMRRVILLYAGVLLLYYLLGVFGTKMAGVQVFSVFFCTMLVISSFSYGEKSGWNTYVNVLPVSRGQIVMSKYLFALICMAGAAAFGLLIQCAMNMKNGNPVFQDAWVAGMAVMIASLFLSVVLPVLFKVGAEKSRVVLILIFLIPFVVALLAEKAGIQLNLSPERLHSLLPAAGLGTVAVVLLSCAVSMGIYGRKEF
;
A
#
# COMPACT_ATOMS: atom_id res chain seq x y z
N MET A 1 8.93 -7.00 -19.19
CA MET A 1 8.69 -6.40 -17.86
C MET A 1 8.80 -4.87 -17.84
N LYS A 2 9.89 -4.24 -18.33
CA LYS A 2 10.03 -2.76 -18.33
C LYS A 2 8.87 -2.05 -19.04
N GLY A 3 8.39 -2.57 -20.17
CA GLY A 3 7.25 -2.02 -20.91
C GLY A 3 5.94 -2.07 -20.13
N LEU A 4 5.65 -3.20 -19.45
CA LEU A 4 4.44 -3.33 -18.61
C LEU A 4 4.45 -2.33 -17.46
N LEU A 5 5.58 -2.21 -16.77
CA LEU A 5 5.73 -1.26 -15.67
C LEU A 5 5.58 0.20 -16.15
N LYS A 6 6.21 0.54 -17.29
CA LYS A 6 6.08 1.87 -17.90
C LYS A 6 4.64 2.20 -18.26
N ASN A 7 3.90 1.22 -18.78
CA ASN A 7 2.48 1.38 -19.09
C ASN A 7 1.65 1.66 -17.83
N GLU A 8 1.89 0.98 -16.70
CA GLU A 8 1.22 1.23 -15.43
C GLU A 8 1.43 2.69 -14.98
N PHE A 9 2.69 3.16 -15.00
CA PHE A 9 3.00 4.54 -14.63
C PHE A 9 2.38 5.57 -15.58
N LEU A 10 2.41 5.33 -16.89
CA LEU A 10 1.82 6.24 -17.86
C LEU A 10 0.29 6.33 -17.74
N THR A 11 -0.36 5.18 -17.56
CA THR A 11 -1.82 5.10 -17.38
C THR A 11 -2.25 5.80 -16.09
N MET A 12 -1.47 5.64 -15.01
CA MET A 12 -1.77 6.23 -13.70
C MET A 12 -1.20 7.63 -13.51
N ARG A 13 -0.49 8.22 -14.50
CA ARG A 13 0.20 9.51 -14.37
C ARG A 13 -0.70 10.62 -13.81
N ARG A 14 -1.90 10.76 -14.35
CA ARG A 14 -2.86 11.79 -13.89
C ARG A 14 -3.32 11.56 -12.46
N VAL A 15 -3.55 10.30 -12.11
CA VAL A 15 -3.99 9.90 -10.77
C VAL A 15 -2.86 10.06 -9.77
N ILE A 16 -1.63 9.69 -10.12
CA ILE A 16 -0.43 9.91 -9.30
C ILE A 16 -0.22 11.39 -9.01
N LEU A 17 -0.35 12.26 -10.02
CA LEU A 17 -0.24 13.70 -9.85
C LEU A 17 -1.34 14.26 -8.93
N LEU A 18 -2.58 13.80 -9.06
CA LEU A 18 -3.68 14.15 -8.18
C LEU A 18 -3.38 13.74 -6.73
N TYR A 19 -2.95 12.50 -6.51
CA TYR A 19 -2.59 12.03 -5.18
C TYR A 19 -1.40 12.77 -4.59
N ALA A 20 -0.36 13.07 -5.40
CA ALA A 20 0.75 13.89 -4.96
C ALA A 20 0.31 15.30 -4.54
N GLY A 21 -0.63 15.91 -5.29
CA GLY A 21 -1.23 17.19 -4.93
C GLY A 21 -2.01 17.15 -3.62
N VAL A 22 -2.83 16.12 -3.41
CA VAL A 22 -3.58 15.91 -2.15
C VAL A 22 -2.63 15.69 -0.97
N LEU A 23 -1.60 14.87 -1.14
CA LEU A 23 -0.58 14.66 -0.12
C LEU A 23 0.15 15.97 0.22
N LEU A 24 0.55 16.74 -0.78
CA LEU A 24 1.23 18.03 -0.60
C LEU A 24 0.32 19.02 0.16
N LEU A 25 -0.95 19.09 -0.19
CA LEU A 25 -1.93 19.91 0.51
C LEU A 25 -2.11 19.47 1.97
N TYR A 26 -2.20 18.17 2.20
CA TYR A 26 -2.30 17.61 3.54
C TYR A 26 -1.07 17.95 4.40
N TYR A 27 0.13 17.92 3.80
CA TYR A 27 1.36 18.32 4.47
C TYR A 27 1.41 19.82 4.77
N LEU A 28 0.99 20.66 3.83
CA LEU A 28 0.92 22.11 4.06
C LEU A 28 0.00 22.43 5.23
N LEU A 29 -1.17 21.79 5.31
CA LEU A 29 -2.07 21.94 6.44
C LEU A 29 -1.43 21.46 7.76
N GLY A 30 -0.63 20.39 7.74
CA GLY A 30 0.11 19.92 8.90
C GLY A 30 1.21 20.87 9.37
N VAL A 31 1.85 21.60 8.46
CA VAL A 31 2.88 22.59 8.78
C VAL A 31 2.27 23.85 9.44
N PHE A 32 1.06 24.24 9.03
CA PHE A 32 0.34 25.41 9.55
C PHE A 32 -0.60 25.09 10.72
N GLY A 33 -0.93 23.82 10.93
CA GLY A 33 -1.85 23.33 11.95
C GLY A 33 -1.16 22.59 13.09
N THR A 34 -1.97 22.14 14.02
CA THR A 34 -1.56 21.33 15.18
C THR A 34 -1.05 19.95 14.75
N LYS A 35 -0.14 19.38 15.54
CA LYS A 35 0.46 18.03 15.45
C LYS A 35 -0.40 17.01 14.69
N MET A 36 -0.16 16.82 13.40
CA MET A 36 -0.79 15.75 12.63
C MET A 36 0.00 14.44 12.83
N ALA A 37 -0.36 13.71 13.89
CA ALA A 37 0.09 12.35 14.06
C ALA A 37 -0.46 11.49 12.90
N GLY A 38 0.39 10.66 12.30
CA GLY A 38 -0.07 9.71 11.29
C GLY A 38 0.05 10.12 9.82
N VAL A 39 0.68 11.27 9.52
CA VAL A 39 0.95 11.70 8.13
C VAL A 39 1.60 10.60 7.29
N GLN A 40 2.54 9.86 7.85
CA GLN A 40 3.22 8.76 7.16
C GLN A 40 2.28 7.59 6.88
N VAL A 41 1.45 7.22 7.85
CA VAL A 41 0.44 6.17 7.70
C VAL A 41 -0.54 6.54 6.59
N PHE A 42 -0.99 7.79 6.57
CA PHE A 42 -1.91 8.30 5.56
C PHE A 42 -1.30 8.29 4.15
N SER A 43 -0.02 8.69 3.99
CA SER A 43 0.65 8.70 2.69
C SER A 43 0.80 7.29 2.10
N VAL A 44 1.18 6.32 2.91
CA VAL A 44 1.33 4.93 2.48
C VAL A 44 -0.03 4.30 2.17
N PHE A 45 -1.06 4.62 2.97
CA PHE A 45 -2.43 4.18 2.72
C PHE A 45 -2.98 4.72 1.39
N PHE A 46 -2.72 5.99 1.07
CA PHE A 46 -3.08 6.57 -0.22
C PHE A 46 -2.45 5.82 -1.40
N CYS A 47 -1.22 5.33 -1.24
CA CYS A 47 -0.59 4.51 -2.28
C CYS A 47 -1.26 3.14 -2.47
N THR A 48 -1.85 2.55 -1.44
CA THR A 48 -2.64 1.32 -1.62
C THR A 48 -3.86 1.57 -2.51
N MET A 49 -4.50 2.74 -2.36
CA MET A 49 -5.63 3.15 -3.21
C MET A 49 -5.20 3.37 -4.67
N LEU A 50 -3.98 3.85 -4.93
CA LEU A 50 -3.42 3.94 -6.29
C LEU A 50 -3.34 2.57 -6.97
N VAL A 51 -2.91 1.54 -6.25
CA VAL A 51 -2.83 0.18 -6.78
C VAL A 51 -4.21 -0.36 -7.17
N ILE A 52 -5.21 -0.18 -6.29
CA ILE A 52 -6.59 -0.57 -6.57
C ILE A 52 -7.13 0.17 -7.80
N SER A 53 -6.85 1.47 -7.91
CA SER A 53 -7.23 2.28 -9.06
C SER A 53 -6.61 1.77 -10.35
N SER A 54 -5.34 1.32 -10.34
CA SER A 54 -4.66 0.72 -11.50
C SER A 54 -5.41 -0.51 -12.04
N PHE A 55 -5.95 -1.35 -11.17
CA PHE A 55 -6.79 -2.49 -11.59
C PHE A 55 -8.09 -2.02 -12.24
N SER A 56 -8.78 -1.05 -11.62
CA SER A 56 -10.04 -0.50 -12.15
C SER A 56 -9.85 0.12 -13.54
N TYR A 57 -8.76 0.85 -13.75
CA TYR A 57 -8.43 1.41 -15.07
C TYR A 57 -8.11 0.34 -16.10
N GLY A 58 -7.36 -0.71 -15.70
CA GLY A 58 -7.05 -1.85 -16.58
C GLY A 58 -8.30 -2.60 -17.04
N GLU A 59 -9.33 -2.73 -16.18
CA GLU A 59 -10.60 -3.34 -16.56
C GLU A 59 -11.41 -2.46 -17.51
N LYS A 60 -11.57 -1.18 -17.16
CA LYS A 60 -12.36 -0.25 -17.98
C LYS A 60 -11.77 0.02 -19.35
N SER A 61 -10.45 -0.01 -19.50
CA SER A 61 -9.75 0.19 -20.78
C SER A 61 -9.66 -1.07 -21.64
N GLY A 62 -10.12 -2.24 -21.16
CA GLY A 62 -9.92 -3.51 -21.84
C GLY A 62 -8.47 -4.00 -21.86
N TRP A 63 -7.58 -3.33 -21.11
CA TRP A 63 -6.15 -3.67 -21.05
C TRP A 63 -5.91 -5.12 -20.62
N ASN A 64 -6.71 -5.63 -19.69
CA ASN A 64 -6.57 -6.99 -19.19
C ASN A 64 -6.77 -8.06 -20.28
N THR A 65 -7.64 -7.81 -21.26
CA THR A 65 -7.82 -8.70 -22.41
C THR A 65 -6.67 -8.52 -23.40
N TYR A 66 -6.30 -7.29 -23.70
CA TYR A 66 -5.25 -6.96 -24.67
C TYR A 66 -3.88 -7.48 -24.24
N VAL A 67 -3.52 -7.36 -22.95
CA VAL A 67 -2.19 -7.78 -22.46
C VAL A 67 -1.96 -9.29 -22.59
N ASN A 68 -3.03 -10.11 -22.61
CA ASN A 68 -2.92 -11.56 -22.77
C ASN A 68 -2.65 -11.99 -24.22
N VAL A 69 -2.84 -11.08 -25.21
CA VAL A 69 -2.49 -11.33 -26.62
C VAL A 69 -1.02 -10.97 -26.89
N LEU A 70 -0.39 -10.19 -26.01
CA LEU A 70 1.01 -9.82 -26.12
C LEU A 70 1.93 -11.02 -25.80
N PRO A 71 3.16 -11.07 -26.39
CA PRO A 71 4.14 -12.12 -26.11
C PRO A 71 4.78 -11.95 -24.72
N VAL A 72 3.94 -11.94 -23.65
CA VAL A 72 4.35 -11.82 -22.26
C VAL A 72 3.75 -12.95 -21.43
N SER A 73 4.51 -13.47 -20.47
CA SER A 73 3.99 -14.52 -19.60
C SER A 73 3.01 -13.96 -18.57
N ARG A 74 2.01 -14.75 -18.19
CA ARG A 74 1.02 -14.39 -17.15
C ARG A 74 1.69 -14.02 -15.82
N GLY A 75 2.78 -14.70 -15.46
CA GLY A 75 3.58 -14.36 -14.28
C GLY A 75 4.23 -12.97 -14.35
N GLN A 76 4.67 -12.55 -15.56
CA GLN A 76 5.23 -11.20 -15.74
C GLN A 76 4.17 -10.11 -15.57
N ILE A 77 2.92 -10.38 -15.93
CA ILE A 77 1.79 -9.45 -15.72
C ILE A 77 1.53 -9.27 -14.22
N VAL A 78 1.44 -10.37 -13.46
CA VAL A 78 1.27 -10.33 -12.01
C VAL A 78 2.43 -9.61 -11.35
N MET A 79 3.66 -9.98 -11.70
CA MET A 79 4.87 -9.39 -11.10
C MET A 79 5.00 -7.89 -11.39
N SER A 80 4.55 -7.41 -12.55
CA SER A 80 4.53 -5.97 -12.86
C SER A 80 3.61 -5.19 -11.93
N LYS A 81 2.45 -5.74 -11.55
CA LYS A 81 1.52 -5.12 -10.60
C LYS A 81 2.09 -5.08 -9.17
N TYR A 82 2.74 -6.16 -8.72
CA TYR A 82 3.42 -6.18 -7.42
C TYR A 82 4.58 -5.19 -7.37
N LEU A 83 5.41 -5.14 -8.43
CA LEU A 83 6.50 -4.16 -8.53
C LEU A 83 5.97 -2.72 -8.54
N PHE A 84 4.91 -2.44 -9.29
CA PHE A 84 4.26 -1.14 -9.28
C PHE A 84 3.81 -0.76 -7.87
N ALA A 85 3.14 -1.67 -7.15
CA ALA A 85 2.71 -1.46 -5.78
C ALA A 85 3.89 -1.15 -4.84
N LEU A 86 4.96 -1.94 -4.90
CA LEU A 86 6.15 -1.75 -4.07
C LEU A 86 6.85 -0.41 -4.36
N ILE A 87 6.97 -0.02 -5.63
CA ILE A 87 7.59 1.26 -6.01
C ILE A 87 6.74 2.43 -5.51
N CYS A 88 5.42 2.37 -5.66
CA CYS A 88 4.52 3.40 -5.14
C CYS A 88 4.62 3.53 -3.62
N MET A 89 4.64 2.40 -2.90
CA MET A 89 4.78 2.39 -1.44
C MET A 89 6.14 2.95 -0.97
N ALA A 90 7.23 2.52 -1.63
CA ALA A 90 8.57 3.03 -1.32
C ALA A 90 8.67 4.55 -1.59
N GLY A 91 8.09 5.01 -2.70
CA GLY A 91 8.01 6.44 -3.02
C GLY A 91 7.22 7.25 -1.98
N ALA A 92 6.06 6.75 -1.55
CA ALA A 92 5.27 7.41 -0.51
C ALA A 92 5.95 7.43 0.85
N ALA A 93 6.58 6.31 1.23
CA ALA A 93 7.34 6.23 2.47
C ALA A 93 8.53 7.20 2.46
N ALA A 94 9.30 7.24 1.36
CA ALA A 94 10.41 8.17 1.21
C ALA A 94 9.95 9.63 1.26
N PHE A 95 8.86 9.96 0.56
CA PHE A 95 8.27 11.30 0.59
C PHE A 95 7.78 11.67 1.99
N GLY A 96 7.10 10.76 2.68
CA GLY A 96 6.66 10.94 4.06
C GLY A 96 7.81 11.17 5.02
N LEU A 97 8.90 10.38 4.89
CA LEU A 97 10.10 10.55 5.70
C LEU A 97 10.78 11.91 5.47
N LEU A 98 10.92 12.35 4.22
CA LEU A 98 11.54 13.65 3.90
C LEU A 98 10.79 14.80 4.59
N ILE A 99 9.47 14.77 4.56
CA ILE A 99 8.68 15.83 5.18
C ILE A 99 8.73 15.74 6.70
N GLN A 100 8.68 14.55 7.26
CA GLN A 100 8.84 14.35 8.70
C GLN A 100 10.20 14.89 9.17
N CYS A 101 11.27 14.59 8.46
CA CYS A 101 12.60 15.12 8.75
C CYS A 101 12.60 16.67 8.72
N ALA A 102 11.99 17.28 7.71
CA ALA A 102 11.88 18.73 7.61
C ALA A 102 11.08 19.34 8.77
N MET A 103 9.98 18.70 9.19
CA MET A 103 9.18 19.14 10.33
C MET A 103 9.93 19.00 11.67
N ASN A 104 10.65 17.90 11.87
CA ASN A 104 11.44 17.68 13.07
C ASN A 104 12.58 18.70 13.19
N MET A 105 13.26 19.02 12.08
CA MET A 105 14.28 20.07 12.04
C MET A 105 13.72 21.45 12.45
N LYS A 106 12.53 21.79 11.94
CA LYS A 106 11.85 23.04 12.29
C LYS A 106 11.49 23.12 13.77
N ASN A 107 11.10 22.01 14.38
CA ASN A 107 10.67 21.92 15.78
C ASN A 107 11.84 21.67 16.76
N GLY A 108 13.09 21.56 16.27
CA GLY A 108 14.26 21.27 17.12
C GLY A 108 14.31 19.84 17.66
N ASN A 109 13.53 18.93 17.10
CA ASN A 109 13.51 17.50 17.46
C ASN A 109 14.58 16.71 16.69
N PRO A 110 15.01 15.54 17.18
CA PRO A 110 15.89 14.65 16.43
C PRO A 110 15.28 14.29 15.08
N VAL A 111 16.05 14.41 13.99
CA VAL A 111 15.59 14.30 12.61
C VAL A 111 14.87 12.97 12.33
N PHE A 112 15.36 11.87 12.91
CA PHE A 112 14.84 10.51 12.70
C PHE A 112 14.02 9.96 13.86
N GLN A 113 13.52 10.81 14.76
CA GLN A 113 12.81 10.39 15.97
C GLN A 113 11.67 9.41 15.68
N ASP A 114 10.91 9.64 14.61
CA ASP A 114 9.71 8.86 14.27
C ASP A 114 9.88 8.04 12.98
N ALA A 115 11.11 7.80 12.51
CA ALA A 115 11.37 7.04 11.28
C ALA A 115 10.82 5.61 11.33
N TRP A 116 10.76 5.00 12.52
CA TRP A 116 10.17 3.67 12.73
C TRP A 116 8.68 3.61 12.39
N VAL A 117 7.94 4.73 12.52
CA VAL A 117 6.51 4.82 12.15
C VAL A 117 6.32 4.61 10.65
N ALA A 118 7.24 5.14 9.83
CA ALA A 118 7.21 4.90 8.38
C ALA A 118 7.43 3.41 8.05
N GLY A 119 8.35 2.76 8.75
CA GLY A 119 8.59 1.32 8.62
C GLY A 119 7.33 0.51 8.95
N MET A 120 6.69 0.80 10.08
CA MET A 120 5.43 0.15 10.47
C MET A 120 4.31 0.41 9.45
N ALA A 121 4.17 1.64 8.95
CA ALA A 121 3.16 1.97 7.95
C ALA A 121 3.35 1.15 6.66
N VAL A 122 4.59 1.00 6.19
CA VAL A 122 4.91 0.17 5.01
C VAL A 122 4.61 -1.31 5.27
N MET A 123 4.92 -1.84 6.46
CA MET A 123 4.61 -3.22 6.83
C MET A 123 3.10 -3.47 6.82
N ILE A 124 2.32 -2.62 7.47
CA ILE A 124 0.85 -2.76 7.53
C ILE A 124 0.25 -2.66 6.12
N ALA A 125 0.69 -1.71 5.31
CA ALA A 125 0.22 -1.55 3.94
C ALA A 125 0.61 -2.72 3.04
N SER A 126 1.80 -3.30 3.20
CA SER A 126 2.23 -4.48 2.45
C SER A 126 1.45 -5.73 2.83
N LEU A 127 1.12 -5.93 4.10
CA LEU A 127 0.22 -6.99 4.55
C LEU A 127 -1.18 -6.80 3.95
N PHE A 128 -1.71 -5.57 3.99
CA PHE A 128 -2.99 -5.25 3.38
C PHE A 128 -3.01 -5.56 1.87
N LEU A 129 -2.00 -5.11 1.13
CA LEU A 129 -1.89 -5.39 -0.31
C LEU A 129 -1.72 -6.88 -0.60
N SER A 130 -1.06 -7.64 0.28
CA SER A 130 -0.93 -9.08 0.15
C SER A 130 -2.26 -9.83 0.19
N VAL A 131 -3.27 -9.27 0.84
CA VAL A 131 -4.64 -9.82 0.83
C VAL A 131 -5.44 -9.29 -0.34
N VAL A 132 -5.32 -8.01 -0.63
CA VAL A 132 -6.11 -7.31 -1.65
C VAL A 132 -5.73 -7.74 -3.07
N LEU A 133 -4.44 -7.88 -3.38
CA LEU A 133 -3.99 -8.21 -4.73
C LEU A 133 -4.50 -9.56 -5.25
N PRO A 134 -4.41 -10.69 -4.51
CA PRO A 134 -4.99 -11.95 -4.97
C PRO A 134 -6.50 -11.87 -5.24
N VAL A 135 -7.23 -11.11 -4.40
CA VAL A 135 -8.67 -10.90 -4.56
C VAL A 135 -8.96 -10.12 -5.85
N LEU A 136 -8.21 -9.04 -6.11
CA LEU A 136 -8.32 -8.24 -7.34
C LEU A 136 -8.05 -9.08 -8.60
N PHE A 137 -7.04 -9.96 -8.56
CA PHE A 137 -6.77 -10.87 -9.69
C PHE A 137 -7.87 -11.90 -9.90
N LYS A 138 -8.49 -12.41 -8.82
CA LYS A 138 -9.54 -13.43 -8.89
C LYS A 138 -10.86 -12.85 -9.39
N VAL A 139 -11.33 -11.79 -8.76
CA VAL A 139 -12.70 -11.29 -8.88
C VAL A 139 -12.78 -10.05 -9.79
N GLY A 140 -11.68 -9.33 -9.95
CA GLY A 140 -11.61 -8.05 -10.65
C GLY A 140 -11.91 -6.87 -9.72
N ALA A 141 -11.66 -5.64 -10.19
CA ALA A 141 -11.76 -4.45 -9.36
C ALA A 141 -13.21 -4.04 -9.05
N GLU A 142 -14.14 -4.22 -9.99
CA GLU A 142 -15.54 -3.81 -9.77
C GLU A 142 -16.24 -4.67 -8.72
N LYS A 143 -16.12 -5.98 -8.84
CA LYS A 143 -16.76 -6.92 -7.91
C LYS A 143 -16.04 -7.01 -6.57
N SER A 144 -14.75 -6.68 -6.51
CA SER A 144 -13.96 -6.72 -5.26
C SER A 144 -14.23 -5.54 -4.33
N ARG A 145 -14.98 -4.51 -4.73
CA ARG A 145 -15.31 -3.36 -3.86
C ARG A 145 -15.94 -3.78 -2.53
N VAL A 146 -16.89 -4.72 -2.57
CA VAL A 146 -17.53 -5.24 -1.34
C VAL A 146 -16.52 -5.96 -0.46
N VAL A 147 -15.64 -6.79 -1.07
CA VAL A 147 -14.59 -7.50 -0.34
C VAL A 147 -13.58 -6.52 0.27
N LEU A 148 -13.24 -5.45 -0.46
CA LEU A 148 -12.36 -4.40 0.06
C LEU A 148 -12.96 -3.70 1.29
N ILE A 149 -14.26 -3.37 1.24
CA ILE A 149 -14.96 -2.78 2.39
C ILE A 149 -14.87 -3.73 3.60
N LEU A 150 -15.08 -5.03 3.40
CA LEU A 150 -14.98 -6.02 4.48
C LEU A 150 -13.56 -6.13 5.04
N ILE A 151 -12.53 -6.12 4.17
CA ILE A 151 -11.12 -6.16 4.58
C ILE A 151 -10.76 -4.95 5.45
N PHE A 152 -11.35 -3.78 5.19
CA PHE A 152 -11.17 -2.59 6.03
C PHE A 152 -12.00 -2.64 7.32
N LEU A 153 -13.23 -3.15 7.23
CA LEU A 153 -14.17 -3.17 8.34
C LEU A 153 -13.75 -4.16 9.44
N ILE A 154 -13.25 -5.35 9.04
CA ILE A 154 -12.90 -6.42 9.99
C ILE A 154 -11.87 -5.97 11.04
N PRO A 155 -10.69 -5.40 10.67
CA PRO A 155 -9.73 -4.93 11.65
C PRO A 155 -10.28 -3.85 12.57
N PHE A 156 -11.13 -2.97 12.04
CA PHE A 156 -11.76 -1.91 12.81
C PHE A 156 -12.74 -2.46 13.84
N VAL A 157 -13.59 -3.41 13.45
CA VAL A 157 -14.54 -4.08 14.38
C VAL A 157 -13.78 -4.89 15.43
N VAL A 158 -12.72 -5.61 15.03
CA VAL A 158 -11.88 -6.38 15.96
C VAL A 158 -11.22 -5.45 16.98
N ALA A 159 -10.71 -4.29 16.56
CA ALA A 159 -10.12 -3.30 17.46
C ALA A 159 -11.14 -2.76 18.48
N LEU A 160 -12.37 -2.44 18.02
CA LEU A 160 -13.46 -1.98 18.91
C LEU A 160 -13.89 -3.06 19.91
N LEU A 161 -13.95 -4.32 19.48
CA LEU A 161 -14.32 -5.42 20.36
C LEU A 161 -13.22 -5.72 21.39
N ALA A 162 -11.96 -5.63 20.99
CA ALA A 162 -10.80 -5.80 21.88
C ALA A 162 -10.78 -4.72 22.95
N GLU A 163 -11.06 -3.46 22.60
CA GLU A 163 -11.17 -2.35 23.55
C GLU A 163 -12.31 -2.58 24.56
N LYS A 164 -13.50 -3.00 24.10
CA LYS A 164 -14.63 -3.36 24.97
C LYS A 164 -14.36 -4.55 25.86
N ALA A 165 -13.57 -5.52 25.39
CA ALA A 165 -13.16 -6.69 26.17
C ALA A 165 -12.06 -6.39 27.19
N GLY A 166 -11.61 -5.13 27.30
CA GLY A 166 -10.56 -4.72 28.25
C GLY A 166 -9.16 -5.23 27.87
N ILE A 167 -8.98 -5.72 26.64
CA ILE A 167 -7.68 -6.16 26.13
C ILE A 167 -6.86 -4.93 25.77
N GLN A 168 -6.16 -4.37 26.76
CA GLN A 168 -5.18 -3.33 26.50
C GLN A 168 -3.91 -3.98 25.95
N LEU A 169 -3.68 -3.85 24.67
CA LEU A 169 -2.39 -4.18 24.07
C LEU A 169 -1.37 -3.14 24.54
N ASN A 170 -0.82 -3.35 25.73
CA ASN A 170 0.27 -2.54 26.28
C ASN A 170 1.57 -2.86 25.50
N LEU A 171 1.60 -2.37 24.25
CA LEU A 171 2.78 -2.44 23.39
C LEU A 171 3.68 -1.27 23.76
N SER A 172 4.62 -1.50 24.66
CA SER A 172 5.65 -0.49 24.93
C SER A 172 6.44 -0.20 23.63
N PRO A 173 6.78 1.07 23.35
CA PRO A 173 7.53 1.44 22.15
C PRO A 173 8.83 0.64 21.97
N GLU A 174 9.47 0.26 23.06
CA GLU A 174 10.71 -0.54 23.07
C GLU A 174 10.49 -1.95 22.53
N ARG A 175 9.39 -2.62 22.92
CA ARG A 175 9.02 -3.94 22.39
C ARG A 175 8.65 -3.89 20.93
N LEU A 176 7.95 -2.85 20.49
CA LEU A 176 7.65 -2.62 19.08
C LEU A 176 8.93 -2.47 18.27
N HIS A 177 9.92 -1.72 18.77
CA HIS A 177 11.21 -1.54 18.11
C HIS A 177 11.99 -2.85 17.94
N SER A 178 12.00 -3.70 18.96
CA SER A 178 12.71 -4.99 18.91
C SER A 178 12.04 -6.01 17.97
N LEU A 179 10.72 -5.93 17.78
CA LEU A 179 9.96 -6.80 16.89
C LEU A 179 9.98 -6.36 15.42
N LEU A 180 10.33 -5.11 15.13
CA LEU A 180 10.34 -4.55 13.77
C LEU A 180 11.11 -5.40 12.76
N PRO A 181 12.37 -5.86 13.00
CA PRO A 181 13.10 -6.64 12.00
C PRO A 181 12.45 -8.01 11.74
N ALA A 182 11.97 -8.68 12.79
CA ALA A 182 11.28 -9.96 12.65
C ALA A 182 9.95 -9.80 11.90
N ALA A 183 9.17 -8.78 12.24
CA ALA A 183 7.93 -8.44 11.53
C ALA A 183 8.20 -8.06 10.06
N GLY A 184 9.31 -7.36 9.78
CA GLY A 184 9.74 -7.04 8.41
C GLY A 184 10.02 -8.28 7.57
N LEU A 185 10.76 -9.25 8.11
CA LEU A 185 11.00 -10.53 7.43
C LEU A 185 9.69 -11.30 7.21
N GLY A 186 8.81 -11.32 8.20
CA GLY A 186 7.48 -11.93 8.09
C GLY A 186 6.63 -11.28 6.98
N THR A 187 6.63 -9.95 6.88
CA THR A 187 5.88 -9.25 5.83
C THR A 187 6.42 -9.56 4.42
N VAL A 188 7.73 -9.64 4.25
CA VAL A 188 8.34 -10.04 2.97
C VAL A 188 7.91 -11.46 2.58
N ALA A 189 7.94 -12.40 3.51
CA ALA A 189 7.48 -13.78 3.26
C ALA A 189 6.00 -13.81 2.85
N VAL A 190 5.14 -13.06 3.52
CA VAL A 190 3.70 -12.96 3.19
C VAL A 190 3.49 -12.34 1.79
N VAL A 191 4.24 -11.31 1.43
CA VAL A 191 4.17 -10.69 0.08
C VAL A 191 4.58 -11.69 -1.00
N LEU A 192 5.66 -12.47 -0.78
CA LEU A 192 6.12 -13.48 -1.73
C LEU A 192 5.09 -14.61 -1.90
N LEU A 193 4.52 -15.10 -0.79
CA LEU A 193 3.44 -16.09 -0.82
C LEU A 193 2.20 -15.56 -1.56
N SER A 194 1.80 -14.32 -1.28
CA SER A 194 0.69 -13.65 -1.98
C SER A 194 0.96 -13.54 -3.48
N CYS A 195 2.18 -13.21 -3.88
CA CYS A 195 2.57 -13.15 -5.28
C CYS A 195 2.46 -14.53 -5.95
N ALA A 196 2.93 -15.60 -5.29
CA ALA A 196 2.81 -16.97 -5.79
C ALA A 196 1.34 -17.39 -5.94
N VAL A 197 0.50 -17.10 -4.96
CA VAL A 197 -0.95 -17.36 -5.01
C VAL A 197 -1.60 -16.59 -6.17
N SER A 198 -1.27 -15.31 -6.34
CA SER A 198 -1.78 -14.48 -7.44
C SER A 198 -1.37 -15.00 -8.81
N MET A 199 -0.14 -15.50 -8.96
CA MET A 199 0.31 -16.16 -10.20
C MET A 199 -0.49 -17.44 -10.48
N GLY A 200 -0.77 -18.25 -9.46
CA GLY A 200 -1.62 -19.44 -9.58
C GLY A 200 -3.06 -19.12 -10.00
N ILE A 201 -3.64 -18.08 -9.40
CA ILE A 201 -5.00 -17.62 -9.74
C ILE A 201 -5.07 -17.09 -11.16
N TYR A 202 -4.15 -16.19 -11.53
CA TYR A 202 -4.14 -15.58 -12.86
C TYR A 202 -3.77 -16.58 -13.97
N GLY A 203 -2.94 -17.60 -13.64
CA GLY A 203 -2.57 -18.67 -14.54
C GLY A 203 -3.74 -19.56 -14.99
N ARG A 204 -4.77 -19.71 -14.13
CA ARG A 204 -5.97 -20.53 -14.38
C ARG A 204 -7.16 -19.73 -14.92
N LYS A 205 -7.02 -18.40 -15.05
CA LYS A 205 -8.10 -17.56 -15.53
C LYS A 205 -8.24 -17.66 -17.04
N GLU A 206 -9.46 -17.97 -17.51
CA GLU A 206 -9.84 -17.90 -18.92
C GLU A 206 -10.32 -16.46 -19.22
N PHE A 207 -9.92 -15.92 -20.39
CA PHE A 207 -10.20 -14.53 -20.82
C PHE A 207 -10.98 -14.53 -22.11
#